data_bf9245f1698c2b95937d10dd40d5fece
#
_entry.id   bf9245f1698c2b95937d10dd40d5fece
#
_cell.length_a   1.000
_cell.length_b   1.000
_cell.length_c   1.000
_cell.angle_alpha   90.00
_cell.angle_beta   90.00
_cell.angle_gamma   90.00
#
_symmetry.space_group_name_H-M   'P 1'
#
loop_
_entity.id
_entity.type
_entity.pdbx_description
1 polymer ?
#
loop_
_entity_poly.entity_id
_entity_poly.type
_entity_poly.pdbx_seq_one_letter_code
_entity_poly.pdbx_strand_id
1 'polypeptide(L)' 'MVVRFECKVGLVGHSLRVTIPEQIAKALDIKAGEIVYVSTDDARIIVEKKKR' A
#
# COMPACT_ATOMS: atom_id res chain seq x y z
N MET A 1 -4.32 -15.76 6.83
CA MET A 1 -2.98 -15.97 6.22
C MET A 1 -2.34 -14.63 5.91
N VAL A 2 -1.07 -14.48 6.24
CA VAL A 2 -0.33 -13.26 5.98
C VAL A 2 0.50 -13.44 4.71
N VAL A 3 0.35 -12.49 3.79
CA VAL A 3 1.11 -12.48 2.54
C VAL A 3 2.11 -11.33 2.64
N ARG A 4 3.38 -11.64 2.43
CA ARG A 4 4.46 -10.66 2.54
C ARG A 4 5.22 -10.58 1.23
N PHE A 5 5.50 -9.37 0.81
CA PHE A 5 6.31 -9.12 -0.38
C PHE A 5 7.39 -8.10 -0.02
N GLU A 6 8.56 -8.30 -0.58
CA GLU A 6 9.62 -7.31 -0.45
C GLU A 6 9.46 -6.31 -1.58
N CYS A 7 9.41 -5.04 -1.23
CA CYS A 7 9.25 -3.98 -2.20
C CYS A 7 10.30 -2.92 -1.94
N LYS A 8 10.88 -2.42 -3.02
CA LYS A 8 11.87 -1.37 -2.91
C LYS A 8 11.20 -0.03 -2.79
N VAL A 9 11.71 0.80 -1.89
CA VAL A 9 11.24 2.17 -1.76
C VAL A 9 11.88 3.01 -2.86
N GLY A 10 11.07 3.68 -3.66
CA GLY A 10 11.54 4.57 -4.70
C GLY A 10 11.38 6.02 -4.31
N LEU A 11 12.09 6.89 -5.01
CA LEU A 11 11.98 8.33 -4.79
C LEU A 11 11.48 8.99 -6.07
N VAL A 12 10.42 9.77 -5.94
CA VAL A 12 9.90 10.55 -7.05
C VAL A 12 9.72 11.98 -6.55
N GLY A 13 10.51 12.92 -7.09
CA GLY A 13 10.53 14.26 -6.56
C GLY A 13 10.98 14.26 -5.11
N HIS A 14 10.14 14.75 -4.23
CA HIS A 14 10.40 14.72 -2.79
C HIS A 14 9.61 13.64 -2.05
N SER A 15 8.97 12.74 -2.80
CA SER A 15 8.11 11.73 -2.21
C SER A 15 8.73 10.35 -2.31
N LEU A 16 8.56 9.57 -1.27
CA LEU A 16 8.95 8.16 -1.29
C LEU A 16 7.74 7.36 -1.79
N ARG A 17 8.02 6.34 -2.59
CA ARG A 17 6.97 5.49 -3.15
C ARG A 17 7.29 4.02 -2.97
N VAL A 18 6.24 3.24 -2.79
CA VAL A 18 6.31 1.79 -2.73
C VAL A 18 5.24 1.26 -3.69
N THR A 19 5.65 0.35 -4.56
CA THR A 19 4.70 -0.29 -5.48
C THR A 19 3.90 -1.33 -4.71
N ILE A 20 2.58 -1.25 -4.81
CA ILE A 20 1.72 -2.26 -4.22
C ILE A 20 1.73 -3.48 -5.15
N PRO A 21 2.15 -4.66 -4.66
CA PRO A 21 2.15 -5.86 -5.49
C PRO A 21 0.75 -6.15 -6.04
N GLU A 22 0.71 -6.62 -7.27
CA GLU A 22 -0.55 -6.90 -7.95
C GLU A 22 -1.42 -7.88 -7.18
N GLN A 23 -0.79 -8.89 -6.60
CA GLN A 23 -1.54 -9.89 -5.84
C GLN A 23 -2.26 -9.28 -4.64
N ILE A 24 -1.62 -8.33 -3.97
CA ILE A 24 -2.25 -7.65 -2.83
C ILE A 24 -3.37 -6.74 -3.32
N ALA A 25 -3.13 -6.00 -4.40
CA ALA A 25 -4.16 -5.12 -4.94
C ALA A 25 -5.40 -5.91 -5.36
N LYS A 26 -5.20 -7.05 -5.98
CA LYS A 26 -6.33 -7.91 -6.38
C LYS A 26 -7.05 -8.51 -5.19
N ALA A 27 -6.30 -8.94 -4.18
CA ALA A 27 -6.90 -9.54 -2.99
C ALA A 27 -7.79 -8.55 -2.24
N LEU A 28 -7.42 -7.27 -2.24
CA LEU A 28 -8.18 -6.22 -1.58
C LEU A 28 -9.09 -5.45 -2.53
N ASP A 29 -9.05 -5.79 -3.81
CA ASP A 29 -9.84 -5.11 -4.83
C ASP A 29 -9.55 -3.61 -4.84
N ILE A 30 -8.28 -3.26 -4.83
CA ILE A 30 -7.84 -1.88 -4.90
C ILE A 30 -7.50 -1.54 -6.34
N LYS A 31 -8.03 -0.44 -6.83
CA LYS A 31 -7.84 0.00 -8.21
C LYS A 31 -7.29 1.41 -8.25
N ALA A 32 -6.71 1.75 -9.39
CA ALA A 32 -6.18 3.09 -9.59
C ALA A 32 -7.29 4.14 -9.40
N GLY A 33 -6.95 5.22 -8.75
CA GLY A 33 -7.89 6.29 -8.48
C GLY A 33 -8.67 6.15 -7.19
N GLU A 34 -8.58 4.99 -6.54
CA GLU A 34 -9.25 4.81 -5.26
C GLU A 34 -8.53 5.55 -4.16
N ILE A 35 -9.26 5.88 -3.13
CA ILE A 35 -8.72 6.52 -1.94
C ILE A 35 -8.51 5.46 -0.87
N VAL A 36 -7.34 5.45 -0.26
CA VAL A 36 -7.04 4.56 0.84
C VAL A 36 -6.58 5.38 2.04
N TYR A 37 -6.69 4.78 3.22
CA TYR A 37 -6.15 5.38 4.44
C TYR A 37 -4.75 4.84 4.66
N VAL A 38 -3.82 5.72 4.94
CA VAL A 38 -2.44 5.35 5.25
C VAL A 38 -2.14 5.81 6.67
N SER A 39 -1.67 4.90 7.49
CA SER A 39 -1.34 5.21 8.87
C SER A 39 -0.06 4.48 9.27
N THR A 40 0.41 4.77 10.49
CA THR A 40 1.61 4.13 11.00
C THR A 40 1.32 3.49 12.35
N ASP A 41 2.10 2.46 12.67
CA ASP A 41 2.02 1.75 13.93
C ASP A 41 3.42 1.24 14.23
N ASP A 42 4.10 1.85 15.20
CA ASP A 42 5.49 1.54 15.53
C ASP A 42 6.36 1.59 14.27
N ALA A 43 6.79 0.44 13.79
CA ALA A 43 7.67 0.34 12.62
C ALA A 43 6.93 -0.09 11.36
N ARG A 44 5.60 0.00 11.34
CA ARG A 44 4.80 -0.46 10.21
C ARG A 44 4.04 0.67 9.56
N ILE A 45 3.85 0.54 8.26
CA ILE A 45 2.93 1.39 7.51
C ILE A 45 1.70 0.55 7.21
N ILE A 46 0.54 1.07 7.57
CA ILE A 46 -0.72 0.36 7.36
C ILE A 46 -1.50 1.08 6.28
N VAL A 47 -1.90 0.35 5.26
CA VAL A 47 -2.72 0.88 4.18
C VAL A 47 -4.06 0.15 4.23
N GLU A 48 -5.13 0.91 4.37
CA GLU A 48 -6.46 0.33 4.46
C GLU A 48 -7.35 0.87 3.37
N LYS A 49 -8.19 0.00 2.83
CA LYS A 49 -9.16 0.41 1.84
C LYS A 49 -10.23 1.26 2.51
N LYS A 50 -10.57 2.39 1.88
CA LYS A 50 -11.59 3.26 2.41
C LYS A 50 -12.95 2.58 2.30
N LYS A 51 -13.67 2.49 3.40
CA LYS A 51 -15.03 1.98 3.42
C LYS A 51 -16.00 3.13 3.37
N ARG A 52 -17.15 2.89 2.77
CA ARG A 52 -18.22 3.88 2.75
C ARG A 52 -18.99 3.90 4.03
#